data_c95783a5f381f95575dac27c778a1aa3
#
_entry.id   c95783a5f381f95575dac27c778a1aa3
#
_cell.length_a   1.000
_cell.length_b   1.000
_cell.length_c   1.000
_cell.angle_alpha   90.00
_cell.angle_beta   90.00
_cell.angle_gamma   90.00
#
_symmetry.space_group_name_H-M   'P 1'
#
loop_
_entity.id
_entity.type
_entity.pdbx_description
1 polymer ?
#
loop_
_entity_poly.entity_id
_entity_poly.type
_entity_poly.pdbx_seq_one_letter_code
_entity_poly.pdbx_strand_id
1 'polypeptide(L)'
;MRIAAMLMYNSNVQALGQDAAQGLLMTETFYWDLNDRTRAFMDRIRPKTPNQWPNMVQAGCYSAVLHYLKAVADMGPAAAKADGRAVVARMKAMPTDDDCFGPGRIREDGRKLHPAYLFEAKKPSESKGRWDGLKLIATTPADEAFRPSSEGSCALIKP
;
A
#
# COMPACT_ATOMS: atom_id res chain seq x y z
N MET A 1 -21.03 -9.15 18.20
CA MET A 1 -20.03 -8.03 18.29
C MET A 1 -19.09 -8.17 17.11
N ARG A 2 -18.77 -7.06 16.40
CA ARG A 2 -17.74 -7.07 15.35
C ARG A 2 -16.47 -6.44 15.92
N ILE A 3 -15.31 -7.02 15.67
CA ILE A 3 -14.02 -6.54 16.13
C ILE A 3 -13.29 -5.93 14.92
N ALA A 4 -12.84 -4.69 15.08
CA ALA A 4 -12.01 -4.02 14.07
C ALA A 4 -10.60 -3.84 14.63
N ALA A 5 -9.61 -4.31 13.89
CA ALA A 5 -8.21 -4.17 14.26
C ALA A 5 -7.63 -2.87 13.72
N MET A 6 -6.96 -2.10 14.58
CA MET A 6 -6.31 -0.84 14.20
C MET A 6 -5.10 -1.06 13.28
N LEU A 7 -4.37 -2.15 13.50
CA LEU A 7 -3.19 -2.51 12.72
C LEU A 7 -3.13 -4.03 12.60
N MET A 8 -3.61 -4.54 11.50
CA MET A 8 -3.65 -5.96 11.19
C MET A 8 -3.52 -6.16 9.69
N TYR A 9 -2.82 -7.21 9.29
CA TYR A 9 -2.52 -7.53 7.91
C TYR A 9 -2.96 -8.95 7.56
N ASN A 10 -3.06 -9.27 6.27
CA ASN A 10 -3.29 -10.64 5.80
C ASN A 10 -2.28 -11.65 6.40
N SER A 11 -1.03 -11.23 6.62
CA SER A 11 -0.03 -12.07 7.30
C SER A 11 -0.39 -12.40 8.75
N ASN A 12 -1.09 -11.51 9.46
CA ASN A 12 -1.57 -11.78 10.82
C ASN A 12 -2.75 -12.76 10.80
N VAL A 13 -3.64 -12.67 9.82
CA VAL A 13 -4.71 -13.67 9.61
C VAL A 13 -4.11 -15.05 9.42
N GLN A 14 -3.03 -15.15 8.63
CA GLN A 14 -2.30 -16.40 8.44
C GLN A 14 -1.66 -16.94 9.72
N ALA A 15 -1.10 -16.05 10.55
CA ALA A 15 -0.45 -16.44 11.80
C ALA A 15 -1.45 -16.88 12.88
N LEU A 16 -2.62 -16.24 12.96
CA LEU A 16 -3.70 -16.60 13.87
C LEU A 16 -4.42 -17.89 13.46
N GLY A 17 -4.42 -18.18 12.16
CA GLY A 17 -5.30 -19.17 11.58
C GLY A 17 -6.69 -18.61 11.31
N GLN A 18 -7.30 -19.09 10.22
CA GLN A 18 -8.55 -18.55 9.70
C GLN A 18 -9.74 -18.78 10.61
N ASP A 19 -9.74 -19.88 11.36
CA ASP A 19 -10.78 -20.19 12.36
C ASP A 19 -10.86 -19.13 13.46
N ALA A 20 -9.70 -18.67 13.94
CA ALA A 20 -9.64 -17.64 14.97
C ALA A 20 -9.84 -16.22 14.41
N ALA A 21 -9.42 -15.98 13.19
CA ALA A 21 -9.44 -14.65 12.59
C ALA A 21 -10.77 -14.30 11.88
N GLN A 22 -11.62 -15.29 11.56
CA GLN A 22 -12.83 -15.05 10.77
C GLN A 22 -13.70 -13.92 11.32
N GLY A 23 -14.16 -13.04 10.44
CA GLY A 23 -15.02 -11.91 10.79
C GLY A 23 -14.30 -10.70 11.40
N LEU A 24 -12.98 -10.76 11.63
CA LEU A 24 -12.21 -9.58 12.00
C LEU A 24 -12.19 -8.57 10.85
N LEU A 25 -12.39 -7.30 11.19
CA LEU A 25 -12.30 -6.20 10.24
C LEU A 25 -10.91 -5.55 10.31
N MET A 26 -10.35 -5.19 9.16
CA MET A 26 -9.06 -4.51 9.07
C MET A 26 -9.00 -3.61 7.85
N THR A 27 -8.16 -2.59 7.90
CA THR A 27 -7.91 -1.71 6.75
C THR A 27 -6.52 -1.98 6.21
N GLU A 28 -6.44 -2.31 4.92
CA GLU A 28 -5.19 -2.40 4.18
C GLU A 28 -5.26 -1.52 2.91
N THR A 29 -4.11 -1.13 2.40
CA THR A 29 -4.00 -0.34 1.17
C THR A 29 -3.48 -1.17 0.00
N PHE A 30 -3.13 -2.40 0.25
CA PHE A 30 -2.71 -3.40 -0.73
C PHE A 30 -3.18 -4.79 -0.30
N TYR A 31 -3.73 -5.52 -1.23
CA TYR A 31 -3.98 -6.96 -1.13
C TYR A 31 -3.66 -7.63 -2.47
N TRP A 32 -3.05 -8.79 -2.43
CA TRP A 32 -2.55 -9.47 -3.65
C TRP A 32 -3.65 -9.78 -4.67
N ASP A 33 -4.86 -10.08 -4.22
CA ASP A 33 -6.03 -10.40 -5.06
C ASP A 33 -7.02 -9.23 -5.16
N LEU A 34 -6.55 -8.00 -5.19
CA LEU A 34 -7.40 -6.83 -5.27
C LEU A 34 -7.89 -6.56 -6.70
N ASN A 35 -7.01 -6.71 -7.68
CA ASN A 35 -7.26 -6.48 -9.10
C ASN A 35 -6.21 -7.18 -9.97
N ASP A 36 -6.35 -7.09 -11.31
CA ASP A 36 -5.41 -7.74 -12.24
C ASP A 36 -3.97 -7.25 -12.08
N ARG A 37 -3.78 -5.98 -11.78
CA ARG A 37 -2.44 -5.38 -11.54
C ARG A 37 -1.75 -6.02 -10.33
N THR A 38 -2.46 -6.13 -9.20
CA THR A 38 -1.88 -6.72 -7.97
C THR A 38 -1.66 -8.22 -8.12
N ARG A 39 -2.52 -8.92 -8.87
CA ARG A 39 -2.31 -10.34 -9.22
C ARG A 39 -1.09 -10.53 -10.09
N ALA A 40 -0.92 -9.73 -11.14
CA ALA A 40 0.26 -9.78 -12.00
C ALA A 40 1.56 -9.45 -11.24
N PHE A 41 1.51 -8.48 -10.33
CA PHE A 41 2.62 -8.21 -9.42
C PHE A 41 2.96 -9.43 -8.57
N MET A 42 1.95 -10.05 -7.95
CA MET A 42 2.15 -11.23 -7.11
C MET A 42 2.73 -12.40 -7.90
N ASP A 43 2.24 -12.68 -9.10
CA ASP A 43 2.77 -13.75 -9.95
C ASP A 43 4.26 -13.56 -10.26
N ARG A 44 4.70 -12.31 -10.47
CA ARG A 44 6.09 -11.96 -10.74
C ARG A 44 7.00 -12.14 -9.52
N ILE A 45 6.52 -11.83 -8.31
CA ILE A 45 7.34 -11.89 -7.10
C ILE A 45 7.23 -13.20 -6.32
N ARG A 46 6.17 -13.98 -6.53
CA ARG A 46 5.92 -15.25 -5.82
C ARG A 46 7.12 -16.21 -5.80
N PRO A 47 7.89 -16.39 -6.89
CA PRO A 47 9.07 -17.24 -6.84
C PRO A 47 10.15 -16.76 -5.85
N LYS A 48 10.17 -15.45 -5.53
CA LYS A 48 11.12 -14.83 -4.59
C LYS A 48 10.59 -14.78 -3.16
N THR A 49 9.28 -14.96 -2.98
CA THR A 49 8.59 -14.89 -1.69
C THR A 49 7.70 -16.13 -1.46
N PRO A 50 8.23 -17.36 -1.58
CA PRO A 50 7.41 -18.58 -1.63
C PRO A 50 6.60 -18.83 -0.36
N ASN A 51 7.12 -18.41 0.79
CA ASN A 51 6.53 -18.70 2.09
C ASN A 51 5.78 -17.53 2.72
N GLN A 52 5.95 -16.31 2.19
CA GLN A 52 5.37 -15.11 2.78
C GLN A 52 5.02 -14.09 1.71
N TRP A 53 3.73 -13.91 1.47
CA TRP A 53 3.24 -12.94 0.51
C TRP A 53 3.19 -11.54 1.14
N PRO A 54 3.46 -10.50 0.34
CA PRO A 54 3.51 -9.13 0.85
C PRO A 54 2.15 -8.64 1.34
N ASN A 55 2.20 -7.86 2.39
CA ASN A 55 1.10 -7.01 2.84
C ASN A 55 1.33 -5.55 2.40
N MET A 56 0.52 -4.61 2.86
CA MET A 56 0.62 -3.20 2.49
C MET A 56 1.95 -2.54 2.88
N VAL A 57 2.68 -3.06 3.88
CA VAL A 57 3.97 -2.49 4.31
C VAL A 57 5.06 -2.78 3.28
N GLN A 58 5.19 -4.05 2.86
CA GLN A 58 6.16 -4.41 1.82
C GLN A 58 5.79 -3.77 0.47
N ALA A 59 4.50 -3.73 0.14
CA ALA A 59 4.02 -3.02 -1.05
C ALA A 59 4.37 -1.52 -1.01
N GLY A 60 4.24 -0.87 0.16
CA GLY A 60 4.64 0.50 0.38
C GLY A 60 6.13 0.75 0.18
N CYS A 61 6.97 -0.13 0.73
CA CYS A 61 8.42 -0.07 0.53
C CYS A 61 8.79 -0.22 -0.95
N TYR A 62 8.20 -1.20 -1.65
CA TYR A 62 8.39 -1.39 -3.09
C TYR A 62 8.03 -0.12 -3.87
N SER A 63 6.84 0.42 -3.62
CA SER A 63 6.34 1.63 -4.29
C SER A 63 7.24 2.84 -4.06
N ALA A 64 7.68 3.06 -2.81
CA ALA A 64 8.55 4.19 -2.44
C ALA A 64 9.90 4.10 -3.15
N VAL A 65 10.54 2.93 -3.13
CA VAL A 65 11.84 2.71 -3.78
C VAL A 65 11.72 2.85 -5.30
N LEU A 66 10.68 2.25 -5.90
CA LEU A 66 10.47 2.35 -7.35
C LEU A 66 10.28 3.82 -7.78
N HIS A 67 9.48 4.59 -7.05
CA HIS A 67 9.24 5.99 -7.39
C HIS A 67 10.49 6.86 -7.19
N TYR A 68 11.27 6.61 -6.13
CA TYR A 68 12.58 7.23 -5.96
C TYR A 68 13.52 6.94 -7.12
N LEU A 69 13.62 5.68 -7.55
CA LEU A 69 14.48 5.29 -8.68
C LEU A 69 14.02 5.93 -10.00
N LYS A 70 12.72 6.08 -10.22
CA LYS A 70 12.17 6.82 -11.37
C LYS A 70 12.60 8.29 -11.34
N ALA A 71 12.56 8.94 -10.17
CA ALA A 71 13.04 10.31 -10.03
C ALA A 71 14.54 10.44 -10.26
N VAL A 72 15.33 9.51 -9.74
CA VAL A 72 16.80 9.45 -10.00
C VAL A 72 17.11 9.26 -11.48
N ALA A 73 16.38 8.38 -12.16
CA ALA A 73 16.57 8.13 -13.59
C ALA A 73 16.22 9.38 -14.42
N ASP A 74 15.17 10.09 -14.06
CA ASP A 74 14.72 11.30 -14.73
C ASP A 74 15.71 12.48 -14.56
N MET A 75 16.26 12.67 -13.34
CA MET A 75 17.21 13.72 -13.04
C MET A 75 18.65 13.41 -13.50
N GLY A 76 18.97 12.16 -13.67
CA GLY A 76 20.31 11.63 -13.81
C GLY A 76 21.01 11.36 -12.47
N PRO A 77 21.75 10.25 -12.35
CA PRO A 77 22.35 9.81 -11.07
C PRO A 77 23.29 10.82 -10.42
N ALA A 78 24.04 11.59 -11.21
CA ALA A 78 24.97 12.59 -10.69
C ALA A 78 24.24 13.74 -9.99
N ALA A 79 23.18 14.29 -10.60
CA ALA A 79 22.38 15.36 -10.02
C ALA A 79 21.60 14.85 -8.78
N ALA A 80 21.05 13.66 -8.85
CA ALA A 80 20.32 13.06 -7.73
C ALA A 80 21.23 12.81 -6.51
N LYS A 81 22.47 12.38 -6.74
CA LYS A 81 23.47 12.18 -5.68
C LYS A 81 23.92 13.50 -5.04
N ALA A 82 23.96 14.58 -5.81
CA ALA A 82 24.41 15.89 -5.33
C ALA A 82 23.39 16.58 -4.40
N ASP A 83 22.09 16.38 -4.63
CA ASP A 83 21.02 17.05 -3.85
C ASP A 83 19.81 16.15 -3.63
N GLY A 84 19.71 15.56 -2.44
CA GLY A 84 18.57 14.73 -2.04
C GLY A 84 17.26 15.52 -1.89
N ARG A 85 17.29 16.84 -1.61
CA ARG A 85 16.09 17.67 -1.55
C ARG A 85 15.50 17.86 -2.95
N ALA A 86 16.36 18.05 -3.95
CA ALA A 86 15.93 18.11 -5.34
C ALA A 86 15.26 16.79 -5.80
N VAL A 87 15.78 15.63 -5.35
CA VAL A 87 15.14 14.33 -5.63
C VAL A 87 13.74 14.27 -5.02
N VAL A 88 13.58 14.67 -3.77
CA VAL A 88 12.26 14.68 -3.11
C VAL A 88 11.30 15.65 -3.80
N ALA A 89 11.77 16.83 -4.20
CA ALA A 89 10.97 17.78 -4.98
C ALA A 89 10.53 17.16 -6.32
N ARG A 90 11.44 16.45 -7.01
CA ARG A 90 11.12 15.74 -8.25
C ARG A 90 10.10 14.63 -8.03
N MET A 91 10.25 13.82 -6.98
CA MET A 91 9.27 12.79 -6.61
C MET A 91 7.86 13.38 -6.42
N LYS A 92 7.75 14.54 -5.77
CA LYS A 92 6.44 15.21 -5.59
C LYS A 92 5.87 15.77 -6.89
N ALA A 93 6.71 16.23 -7.81
CA ALA A 93 6.30 16.77 -9.09
C ALA A 93 5.89 15.71 -10.12
N MET A 94 6.31 14.45 -9.92
CA MET A 94 5.98 13.35 -10.81
C MET A 94 4.72 12.61 -10.34
N PRO A 95 3.82 12.18 -11.26
CA PRO A 95 2.75 11.25 -10.89
C PRO A 95 3.36 9.92 -10.43
N THR A 96 2.78 9.33 -9.41
CA THR A 96 3.13 7.96 -9.03
C THR A 96 2.30 6.98 -9.85
N ASP A 97 2.92 5.91 -10.31
CA ASP A 97 2.23 4.75 -10.89
C ASP A 97 3.09 3.51 -10.67
N ASP A 98 2.53 2.51 -10.02
CA ASP A 98 3.23 1.27 -9.70
C ASP A 98 2.26 0.08 -9.65
N ASP A 99 2.85 -1.13 -9.60
CA ASP A 99 2.11 -2.39 -9.65
C ASP A 99 1.22 -2.63 -8.40
N CYS A 100 1.52 -1.97 -7.28
CA CYS A 100 0.81 -2.21 -6.02
C CYS A 100 -0.36 -1.26 -5.83
N PHE A 101 -0.17 0.03 -6.11
CA PHE A 101 -1.16 1.08 -5.81
C PHE A 101 -1.75 1.73 -7.05
N GLY A 102 -1.15 1.51 -8.23
CA GLY A 102 -1.57 2.16 -9.47
C GLY A 102 -1.25 3.66 -9.51
N PRO A 103 -1.99 4.42 -10.35
CA PRO A 103 -1.83 5.85 -10.46
C PRO A 103 -2.11 6.57 -9.15
N GLY A 104 -1.33 7.61 -8.88
CA GLY A 104 -1.48 8.43 -7.68
C GLY A 104 -0.55 9.64 -7.69
N ARG A 105 -0.40 10.28 -6.54
CA ARG A 105 0.46 11.44 -6.37
C ARG A 105 1.02 11.52 -4.96
N ILE A 106 2.10 12.27 -4.80
CA ILE A 106 2.63 12.64 -3.49
C ILE A 106 2.22 14.09 -3.22
N ARG A 107 1.57 14.32 -2.08
CA ARG A 107 1.17 15.64 -1.58
C ARG A 107 2.39 16.42 -1.08
N GLU A 108 2.24 17.74 -0.86
CA GLU A 108 3.32 18.61 -0.35
C GLU A 108 3.86 18.16 1.01
N ASP A 109 2.99 17.62 1.87
CA ASP A 109 3.39 17.04 3.17
C ASP A 109 4.13 15.70 3.06
N GLY A 110 4.36 15.19 1.85
CA GLY A 110 5.02 13.92 1.59
C GLY A 110 4.09 12.70 1.60
N ARG A 111 2.79 12.87 1.84
CA ARG A 111 1.82 11.78 1.82
C ARG A 111 1.57 11.31 0.39
N LYS A 112 1.86 10.03 0.10
CA LYS A 112 1.35 9.37 -1.11
C LYS A 112 -0.15 9.13 -0.94
N LEU A 113 -0.93 9.59 -1.91
CA LEU A 113 -2.38 9.37 -1.96
C LEU A 113 -2.66 8.12 -2.80
N HIS A 114 -3.47 7.23 -2.25
CA HIS A 114 -3.97 6.00 -2.88
C HIS A 114 -5.24 5.55 -2.15
N PRO A 115 -6.10 4.72 -2.73
CA PRO A 115 -7.26 4.18 -2.05
C PRO A 115 -6.89 3.38 -0.79
N ALA A 116 -7.82 3.33 0.16
CA ALA A 116 -7.80 2.41 1.30
C ALA A 116 -8.97 1.44 1.21
N TYR A 117 -8.79 0.23 1.72
CA TYR A 117 -9.74 -0.87 1.57
C TYR A 117 -10.08 -1.46 2.92
N LEU A 118 -11.37 -1.53 3.23
CA LEU A 118 -11.86 -2.27 4.38
C LEU A 118 -12.03 -3.74 3.98
N PHE A 119 -11.37 -4.62 4.72
CA PHE A 119 -11.49 -6.06 4.56
C PHE A 119 -12.12 -6.71 5.78
N GLU A 120 -12.71 -7.88 5.54
CA GLU A 120 -13.12 -8.83 6.57
C GLU A 120 -12.33 -10.13 6.36
N ALA A 121 -11.79 -10.68 7.43
CA ALA A 121 -11.18 -12.00 7.37
C ALA A 121 -12.23 -13.06 7.00
N LYS A 122 -11.97 -13.82 5.95
CA LYS A 122 -12.85 -14.88 5.44
C LYS A 122 -13.05 -15.99 6.46
N LYS A 123 -14.19 -16.67 6.39
CA LYS A 123 -14.35 -17.97 7.03
C LYS A 123 -13.49 -19.03 6.32
N PRO A 124 -13.07 -20.11 6.99
CA PRO A 124 -12.33 -21.18 6.34
C PRO A 124 -13.01 -21.72 5.08
N SER A 125 -14.34 -21.83 5.09
CA SER A 125 -15.13 -22.30 3.93
C SER A 125 -15.16 -21.34 2.74
N GLU A 126 -14.80 -20.07 2.93
CA GLU A 126 -14.74 -19.04 1.88
C GLU A 126 -13.34 -18.93 1.25
N SER A 127 -12.33 -19.47 1.90
CA SER A 127 -10.93 -19.39 1.46
C SER A 127 -10.61 -20.46 0.42
N LYS A 128 -9.91 -20.07 -0.63
CA LYS A 128 -9.41 -20.95 -1.69
C LYS A 128 -7.97 -21.40 -1.48
N GLY A 129 -7.33 -20.97 -0.39
CA GLY A 129 -5.95 -21.33 -0.07
C GLY A 129 -5.32 -20.43 0.98
N ARG A 130 -4.08 -20.78 1.36
CA ARG A 130 -3.37 -20.17 2.49
C ARG A 130 -3.39 -18.63 2.51
N TRP A 131 -3.25 -17.97 1.38
CA TRP A 131 -3.16 -16.49 1.31
C TRP A 131 -4.46 -15.81 0.90
N ASP A 132 -5.51 -16.59 0.63
CA ASP A 132 -6.85 -16.08 0.32
C ASP A 132 -7.66 -15.84 1.61
N GLY A 133 -7.13 -15.01 2.50
CA GLY A 133 -7.68 -14.77 3.84
C GLY A 133 -8.64 -13.61 3.96
N LEU A 134 -8.72 -12.73 2.96
CA LEU A 134 -9.49 -11.48 3.07
C LEU A 134 -10.57 -11.35 2.02
N LYS A 135 -11.68 -10.73 2.42
CA LYS A 135 -12.82 -10.35 1.59
C LYS A 135 -12.96 -8.83 1.61
N LEU A 136 -12.95 -8.19 0.44
CA LEU A 136 -13.16 -6.75 0.31
C LEU A 136 -14.60 -6.40 0.70
N ILE A 137 -14.76 -5.43 1.61
CA ILE A 137 -16.06 -4.94 2.09
C ILE A 137 -16.36 -3.55 1.53
N ALA A 138 -15.36 -2.65 1.56
CA ALA A 138 -15.53 -1.28 1.08
C ALA A 138 -14.20 -0.72 0.56
N THR A 139 -14.30 0.28 -0.31
CA THR A 139 -13.17 1.05 -0.82
C THR A 139 -13.40 2.52 -0.48
N THR A 140 -12.39 3.15 0.11
CA THR A 140 -12.35 4.60 0.33
C THR A 140 -11.44 5.20 -0.75
N PRO A 141 -11.92 6.13 -1.58
CA PRO A 141 -11.11 6.81 -2.59
C PRO A 141 -9.89 7.52 -2.01
N ALA A 142 -8.86 7.75 -2.84
CA ALA A 142 -7.58 8.32 -2.40
C ALA A 142 -7.70 9.73 -1.77
N ASP A 143 -8.63 10.53 -2.22
CA ASP A 143 -8.92 11.88 -1.74
C ASP A 143 -9.68 11.91 -0.41
N GLU A 144 -10.37 10.83 -0.08
CA GLU A 144 -11.11 10.65 1.19
C GLU A 144 -10.36 9.80 2.21
N ALA A 145 -9.37 9.01 1.77
CA ALA A 145 -8.67 8.04 2.61
C ALA A 145 -7.70 8.69 3.63
N PHE A 146 -7.35 9.95 3.43
CA PHE A 146 -6.39 10.65 4.26
C PHE A 146 -6.95 12.01 4.70
N ARG A 147 -6.74 12.34 5.97
CA ARG A 147 -7.14 13.66 6.49
C ARG A 147 -6.57 14.78 5.62
N PRO A 148 -7.27 15.91 5.50
CA PRO A 148 -6.79 17.10 4.81
C PRO A 148 -5.42 17.56 5.35
N SER A 149 -4.57 18.08 4.47
CA SER A 149 -3.26 18.59 4.88
C SER A 149 -3.36 19.79 5.83
N SER A 150 -4.44 20.57 5.71
CA SER A 150 -4.74 21.72 6.59
C SER A 150 -4.99 21.34 8.05
N GLU A 151 -5.35 20.10 8.33
CA GLU A 151 -5.57 19.60 9.70
C GLU A 151 -4.27 19.10 10.36
N GLY A 152 -3.16 19.19 9.66
CA GLY A 152 -1.83 18.78 10.14
C GLY A 152 -0.96 19.97 10.51
N SER A 153 -0.03 19.77 11.45
CA SER A 153 0.98 20.78 11.82
C SER A 153 2.27 20.59 11.02
N CYS A 154 2.18 20.24 9.73
CA CYS A 154 3.34 19.98 8.92
C CYS A 154 4.01 21.30 8.48
N ALA A 155 5.25 21.53 8.88
CA ALA A 155 6.02 22.72 8.51
C ALA A 155 6.31 22.87 7.01
N LEU A 156 6.09 21.81 6.23
CA LEU A 156 6.26 21.85 4.76
C LEU A 156 5.04 22.43 4.03
N ILE A 157 3.92 22.60 4.73
CA ILE A 157 2.71 23.22 4.20
C ILE A 157 2.69 24.67 4.64
N LYS A 158 2.80 25.56 3.68
CA LYS A 158 2.59 26.99 3.96
C LYS A 158 1.07 27.23 4.09
N PRO A 159 0.64 28.02 5.08
CA PRO A 159 -0.76 28.41 5.23
C PRO A 159 -1.26 29.19 4.02
#